data_603e400bae4b4694f8d16efa1be040bd
#
_entry.id   603e400bae4b4694f8d16efa1be040bd
#
_cell.length_a   1.000
_cell.length_b   1.000
_cell.length_c   1.000
_cell.angle_alpha   90.00
_cell.angle_beta   90.00
_cell.angle_gamma   90.00
#
_symmetry.space_group_name_H-M   'P 1'
#
loop_
_entity.id
_entity.type
_entity.pdbx_description
1 polymer ?
#
loop_
_entity_poly.entity_id
_entity_poly.type
_entity_poly.pdbx_seq_one_letter_code
_entity_poly.pdbx_strand_id
1 'polypeptide(L)'
;MGYQAFDQYASEYDAWFLENANVLETELRLVAACLQDSGRILSIGCGSGLFEKLLEDRYGIRIAHGIEPAEGMAAIARKRGFDVEINTAEDADYGEDCYDTVLFNGCPCYMQDLGLALRKAHKALRKGGKAVVIDVPKESPYGLIYNLALAVGTWDHPLLEGCKPKDPYPIELVKQAAWRTTAEKSKALKDNGFSDLIYKQTLTLDPHYSYTAVEDPIEGYDRGSYVAICAFKK
;
A
#
# COMPACT_ATOMS: atom_id res chain seq x y z
N MET A 1 0.49 -4.97 -18.53
CA MET A 1 -0.21 -4.40 -17.38
C MET A 1 0.63 -4.65 -16.13
N GLY A 2 0.69 -3.69 -15.20
CA GLY A 2 1.68 -3.69 -14.12
C GLY A 2 1.61 -4.84 -13.10
N TYR A 3 0.50 -5.58 -13.01
CA TYR A 3 0.33 -6.67 -12.05
C TYR A 3 0.88 -8.04 -12.50
N GLN A 4 1.26 -8.21 -13.77
CA GLN A 4 1.77 -9.51 -14.27
C GLN A 4 3.06 -9.97 -13.57
N ALA A 5 3.90 -9.04 -13.14
CA ALA A 5 5.08 -9.38 -12.37
C ALA A 5 4.72 -10.00 -11.01
N PHE A 6 3.61 -9.57 -10.39
CA PHE A 6 3.16 -10.12 -9.12
C PHE A 6 2.69 -11.56 -9.20
N ASP A 7 2.19 -12.02 -10.35
CA ASP A 7 1.89 -13.44 -10.57
C ASP A 7 3.15 -14.31 -10.51
N GLN A 8 4.26 -13.81 -11.10
CA GLN A 8 5.52 -14.55 -11.17
C GLN A 8 6.26 -14.52 -9.83
N TYR A 9 6.15 -13.44 -9.07
CA TYR A 9 6.88 -13.20 -7.82
C TYR A 9 6.01 -13.32 -6.56
N ALA A 10 4.84 -13.98 -6.64
CA ALA A 10 3.90 -14.04 -5.53
C ALA A 10 4.48 -14.69 -4.25
N SER A 11 5.29 -15.76 -4.42
CA SER A 11 5.96 -16.43 -3.31
C SER A 11 7.11 -15.60 -2.74
N GLU A 12 7.89 -14.99 -3.62
CA GLU A 12 9.05 -14.15 -3.29
C GLU A 12 8.62 -12.85 -2.59
N TYR A 13 7.45 -12.33 -2.93
CA TYR A 13 6.87 -11.15 -2.27
C TYR A 13 6.68 -11.38 -0.76
N ASP A 14 6.01 -12.47 -0.41
CA ASP A 14 5.79 -12.82 1.00
C ASP A 14 7.09 -13.14 1.72
N ALA A 15 7.98 -13.90 1.06
CA ALA A 15 9.29 -14.27 1.61
C ALA A 15 10.09 -13.01 1.94
N TRP A 16 10.12 -12.02 1.04
CA TRP A 16 10.81 -10.76 1.27
C TRP A 16 10.32 -10.04 2.53
N PHE A 17 9.01 -9.93 2.72
CA PHE A 17 8.46 -9.30 3.92
C PHE A 17 8.78 -10.08 5.19
N LEU A 18 8.70 -11.41 5.14
CA LEU A 18 8.98 -12.27 6.30
C LEU A 18 10.47 -12.24 6.68
N GLU A 19 11.36 -12.14 5.71
CA GLU A 19 12.81 -11.98 5.93
C GLU A 19 13.16 -10.57 6.42
N ASN A 20 12.40 -9.55 6.02
CA ASN A 20 12.52 -8.16 6.46
C ASN A 20 11.50 -7.83 7.58
N ALA A 21 11.46 -8.66 8.63
CA ALA A 21 10.44 -8.63 9.67
C ALA A 21 10.26 -7.26 10.36
N ASN A 22 11.33 -6.48 10.53
CA ASN A 22 11.26 -5.13 11.12
C ASN A 22 10.55 -4.15 10.18
N VAL A 23 10.78 -4.25 8.87
CA VAL A 23 10.07 -3.43 7.86
C VAL A 23 8.60 -3.81 7.83
N LEU A 24 8.30 -5.12 7.77
CA LEU A 24 6.93 -5.63 7.82
C LEU A 24 6.17 -5.12 9.05
N GLU A 25 6.77 -5.26 10.24
CA GLU A 25 6.14 -4.83 11.49
C GLU A 25 5.95 -3.29 11.51
N THR A 26 6.91 -2.53 11.01
CA THR A 26 6.85 -1.06 10.90
C THR A 26 5.67 -0.63 10.01
N GLU A 27 5.54 -1.22 8.82
CA GLU A 27 4.44 -0.93 7.92
C GLU A 27 3.09 -1.39 8.48
N LEU A 28 3.05 -2.59 9.10
CA LEU A 28 1.85 -3.13 9.71
C LEU A 28 1.30 -2.23 10.83
N ARG A 29 2.18 -1.64 11.65
CA ARG A 29 1.79 -0.67 12.69
C ARG A 29 1.15 0.58 12.10
N LEU A 30 1.68 1.09 10.98
CA LEU A 30 1.07 2.23 10.30
C LEU A 30 -0.34 1.90 9.80
N VAL A 31 -0.50 0.74 9.14
CA VAL A 31 -1.80 0.29 8.64
C VAL A 31 -2.78 0.12 9.80
N ALA A 32 -2.38 -0.57 10.88
CA ALA A 32 -3.21 -0.76 12.06
C ALA A 32 -3.65 0.57 12.71
N ALA A 33 -2.72 1.55 12.81
CA ALA A 33 -3.03 2.88 13.35
C ALA A 33 -4.03 3.67 12.50
N CYS A 34 -4.09 3.42 11.18
CA CYS A 34 -5.05 4.03 10.27
C CYS A 34 -6.41 3.32 10.26
N LEU A 35 -6.46 2.03 10.67
CA LEU A 35 -7.65 1.20 10.65
C LEU A 35 -8.36 1.08 12.02
N GLN A 36 -7.94 1.84 13.03
CA GLN A 36 -8.69 1.93 14.29
C GLN A 36 -10.14 2.38 14.02
N ASP A 37 -11.10 1.69 14.62
CA ASP A 37 -12.54 1.95 14.51
C ASP A 37 -13.07 1.98 13.05
N SER A 38 -12.52 1.11 12.19
CA SER A 38 -12.77 1.17 10.73
C SER A 38 -14.05 0.49 10.24
N GLY A 39 -14.81 -0.21 11.11
CA GLY A 39 -16.05 -0.89 10.70
C GLY A 39 -15.81 -1.96 9.61
N ARG A 40 -16.68 -2.00 8.60
CA ARG A 40 -16.54 -2.90 7.45
C ARG A 40 -15.52 -2.38 6.44
N ILE A 41 -14.46 -3.12 6.21
CA ILE A 41 -13.32 -2.73 5.37
C ILE A 41 -13.32 -3.50 4.06
N LEU A 42 -13.06 -2.78 2.94
CA LEU A 42 -12.69 -3.34 1.64
C LEU A 42 -11.20 -3.06 1.41
N SER A 43 -10.40 -4.08 1.06
CA SER A 43 -9.00 -3.92 0.68
C SER A 43 -8.83 -3.99 -0.84
N ILE A 44 -8.22 -2.95 -1.42
CA ILE A 44 -7.94 -2.86 -2.85
C ILE A 44 -6.46 -3.16 -3.08
N GLY A 45 -6.17 -4.08 -4.01
CA GLY A 45 -4.83 -4.59 -4.24
C GLY A 45 -4.30 -5.32 -3.01
N CYS A 46 -5.11 -6.23 -2.44
CA CYS A 46 -4.79 -6.93 -1.19
C CYS A 46 -3.61 -7.91 -1.31
N GLY A 47 -3.11 -8.14 -2.52
CA GLY A 47 -1.98 -9.03 -2.77
C GLY A 47 -2.24 -10.46 -2.25
N SER A 48 -1.25 -10.99 -1.56
CA SER A 48 -1.31 -12.31 -0.93
C SER A 48 -2.19 -12.38 0.34
N GLY A 49 -2.77 -11.26 0.79
CA GLY A 49 -3.50 -11.17 2.05
C GLY A 49 -2.61 -11.28 3.30
N LEU A 50 -1.30 -11.06 3.17
CA LEU A 50 -0.37 -11.15 4.31
C LEU A 50 -0.68 -10.08 5.37
N PHE A 51 -0.83 -8.83 4.95
CA PHE A 51 -1.17 -7.73 5.87
C PHE A 51 -2.54 -7.92 6.50
N GLU A 52 -3.55 -8.31 5.71
CA GLU A 52 -4.91 -8.58 6.20
C GLU A 52 -4.92 -9.66 7.27
N LYS A 53 -4.19 -10.76 7.05
CA LYS A 53 -4.06 -11.85 8.02
C LYS A 53 -3.36 -11.39 9.30
N LEU A 54 -2.26 -10.65 9.19
CA LEU A 54 -1.53 -10.13 10.35
C LEU A 54 -2.33 -9.07 11.12
N LEU A 55 -3.12 -8.24 10.43
CA LEU A 55 -4.03 -7.28 11.06
C LEU A 55 -5.11 -7.99 11.89
N GLU A 56 -5.69 -9.07 11.35
CA GLU A 56 -6.66 -9.87 12.09
C GLU A 56 -6.01 -10.55 13.31
N ASP A 57 -4.87 -11.22 13.13
CA ASP A 57 -4.23 -12.02 14.15
C ASP A 57 -3.64 -11.21 15.32
N ARG A 58 -3.07 -10.02 15.01
CA ARG A 58 -2.33 -9.23 16.01
C ARG A 58 -3.11 -8.05 16.56
N TYR A 59 -4.01 -7.48 15.75
CA TYR A 59 -4.75 -6.25 16.10
C TYR A 59 -6.26 -6.45 16.18
N GLY A 60 -6.77 -7.64 15.83
CA GLY A 60 -8.21 -7.91 15.79
C GLY A 60 -8.96 -7.15 14.70
N ILE A 61 -8.25 -6.59 13.74
CA ILE A 61 -8.81 -5.82 12.62
C ILE A 61 -9.15 -6.77 11.50
N ARG A 62 -10.45 -7.04 11.32
CA ARG A 62 -10.93 -7.94 10.29
C ARG A 62 -11.31 -7.19 9.01
N ILE A 63 -10.73 -7.60 7.90
CA ILE A 63 -11.04 -7.09 6.57
C ILE A 63 -12.02 -8.04 5.89
N ALA A 64 -13.15 -7.49 5.41
CA ALA A 64 -14.29 -8.30 4.95
C ALA A 64 -14.06 -8.90 3.57
N HIS A 65 -13.41 -8.18 2.66
CA HIS A 65 -13.26 -8.54 1.26
C HIS A 65 -12.05 -7.86 0.64
N GLY A 66 -11.41 -8.50 -0.34
CA GLY A 66 -10.30 -7.96 -1.10
C GLY A 66 -10.52 -8.00 -2.61
N ILE A 67 -9.86 -7.10 -3.32
CA ILE A 67 -9.75 -7.09 -4.77
C ILE A 67 -8.28 -7.18 -5.12
N GLU A 68 -7.90 -8.13 -5.98
CA GLU A 68 -6.52 -8.36 -6.39
C GLU A 68 -6.46 -8.85 -7.85
N PRO A 69 -5.76 -8.16 -8.76
CA PRO A 69 -5.70 -8.56 -10.15
C PRO A 69 -4.77 -9.74 -10.45
N ALA A 70 -3.75 -9.99 -9.61
CA ALA A 70 -2.79 -11.06 -9.81
C ALA A 70 -3.34 -12.39 -9.27
N GLU A 71 -3.60 -13.36 -10.17
CA GLU A 71 -4.18 -14.66 -9.81
C GLU A 71 -3.33 -15.44 -8.81
N GLY A 72 -1.99 -15.40 -8.96
CA GLY A 72 -1.05 -16.04 -8.03
C GLY A 72 -1.15 -15.48 -6.63
N MET A 73 -1.22 -14.15 -6.49
CA MET A 73 -1.42 -13.46 -5.21
C MET A 73 -2.78 -13.80 -4.60
N ALA A 74 -3.86 -13.68 -5.37
CA ALA A 74 -5.22 -14.01 -4.93
C ALA A 74 -5.35 -15.46 -4.46
N ALA A 75 -4.65 -16.40 -5.12
CA ALA A 75 -4.63 -17.82 -4.71
C ALA A 75 -3.98 -18.01 -3.34
N ILE A 76 -2.92 -17.25 -3.01
CA ILE A 76 -2.28 -17.27 -1.69
C ILE A 76 -3.24 -16.66 -0.64
N ALA A 77 -3.87 -15.53 -0.95
CA ALA A 77 -4.83 -14.89 -0.05
C ALA A 77 -6.02 -15.80 0.30
N ARG A 78 -6.55 -16.52 -0.69
CA ARG A 78 -7.63 -17.50 -0.47
C ARG A 78 -7.19 -18.67 0.41
N LYS A 79 -5.94 -19.15 0.27
CA LYS A 79 -5.38 -20.18 1.18
C LYS A 79 -5.26 -19.71 2.62
N ARG A 80 -5.11 -18.39 2.83
CA ARG A 80 -5.16 -17.73 4.16
C ARG A 80 -6.57 -17.55 4.69
N GLY A 81 -7.59 -17.93 3.93
CA GLY A 81 -9.00 -17.78 4.30
C GLY A 81 -9.60 -16.42 3.99
N PHE A 82 -8.90 -15.59 3.19
CA PHE A 82 -9.37 -14.28 2.81
C PHE A 82 -10.24 -14.34 1.55
N ASP A 83 -11.39 -13.66 1.57
CA ASP A 83 -12.29 -13.57 0.42
C ASP A 83 -11.79 -12.54 -0.57
N VAL A 84 -11.43 -12.98 -1.80
CA VAL A 84 -10.80 -12.14 -2.81
C VAL A 84 -11.49 -12.28 -4.16
N GLU A 85 -11.90 -11.14 -4.73
CA GLU A 85 -12.28 -11.01 -6.13
C GLU A 85 -11.03 -10.79 -7.00
N ILE A 86 -10.89 -11.57 -8.09
CA ILE A 86 -9.82 -11.35 -9.08
C ILE A 86 -10.29 -10.28 -10.05
N ASN A 87 -9.82 -9.05 -9.85
CA ASN A 87 -10.16 -7.92 -10.72
C ASN A 87 -9.17 -6.77 -10.50
N THR A 88 -9.11 -5.81 -11.44
CA THR A 88 -8.36 -4.58 -11.24
C THR A 88 -9.13 -3.59 -10.37
N ALA A 89 -8.43 -2.64 -9.75
CA ALA A 89 -9.06 -1.56 -9.01
C ALA A 89 -9.98 -0.69 -9.90
N GLU A 90 -9.62 -0.57 -11.16
CA GLU A 90 -10.35 0.23 -12.14
C GLU A 90 -11.62 -0.47 -12.67
N ASP A 91 -11.62 -1.79 -12.75
CA ASP A 91 -12.73 -2.55 -13.37
C ASP A 91 -13.72 -3.11 -12.35
N ALA A 92 -13.27 -3.49 -11.14
CA ALA A 92 -14.11 -4.07 -10.10
C ALA A 92 -15.27 -3.15 -9.68
N ASP A 93 -16.39 -3.74 -9.30
CA ASP A 93 -17.50 -3.02 -8.66
C ASP A 93 -17.34 -3.05 -7.13
N TYR A 94 -17.15 -1.88 -6.52
CA TYR A 94 -17.01 -1.78 -5.06
C TYR A 94 -18.37 -1.71 -4.34
N GLY A 95 -19.48 -1.66 -5.09
CA GLY A 95 -20.83 -1.42 -4.54
C GLY A 95 -21.08 0.05 -4.21
N GLU A 96 -22.12 0.30 -3.41
CA GLU A 96 -22.54 1.64 -3.01
C GLU A 96 -22.96 1.65 -1.54
N ASP A 97 -22.44 2.64 -0.77
CA ASP A 97 -22.74 2.85 0.65
C ASP A 97 -22.69 1.58 1.53
N CYS A 98 -21.76 0.67 1.24
CA CYS A 98 -21.67 -0.64 1.89
C CYS A 98 -20.43 -0.86 2.75
N TYR A 99 -19.44 0.06 2.70
CA TYR A 99 -18.22 -0.01 3.50
C TYR A 99 -18.06 1.23 4.39
N ASP A 100 -17.39 1.04 5.52
CA ASP A 100 -17.00 2.13 6.43
C ASP A 100 -15.57 2.59 6.11
N THR A 101 -14.76 1.70 5.54
CA THR A 101 -13.37 2.00 5.13
C THR A 101 -13.04 1.29 3.81
N VAL A 102 -12.33 1.99 2.92
CA VAL A 102 -11.66 1.39 1.75
C VAL A 102 -10.16 1.60 1.90
N LEU A 103 -9.43 0.50 1.96
CA LEU A 103 -7.97 0.47 2.14
C LEU A 103 -7.26 0.28 0.80
N PHE A 104 -6.26 1.12 0.54
CA PHE A 104 -5.28 0.99 -0.53
C PHE A 104 -3.89 0.93 0.14
N ASN A 105 -3.34 -0.27 0.32
CA ASN A 105 -2.08 -0.46 1.02
C ASN A 105 -0.98 -0.92 0.06
N GLY A 106 0.02 -0.07 -0.22
CA GLY A 106 1.15 -0.36 -1.11
C GLY A 106 0.80 -0.56 -2.58
N CYS A 107 -0.44 -0.33 -2.98
CA CYS A 107 -0.93 -0.58 -4.34
C CYS A 107 -1.19 0.67 -5.21
N PRO A 108 -1.33 1.90 -4.68
CA PRO A 108 -1.64 3.07 -5.50
C PRO A 108 -0.64 3.34 -6.63
N CYS A 109 0.64 3.01 -6.43
CA CYS A 109 1.68 3.17 -7.44
C CYS A 109 1.53 2.23 -8.64
N TYR A 110 0.75 1.15 -8.53
CA TYR A 110 0.50 0.18 -9.61
C TYR A 110 -0.79 0.44 -10.39
N MET A 111 -1.61 1.40 -9.95
CA MET A 111 -2.87 1.78 -10.62
C MET A 111 -2.61 2.74 -11.76
N GLN A 112 -3.22 2.48 -12.92
CA GLN A 112 -3.15 3.36 -14.09
C GLN A 112 -3.99 4.62 -13.86
N ASP A 113 -5.21 4.46 -13.36
CA ASP A 113 -6.14 5.56 -13.02
C ASP A 113 -6.54 5.49 -11.53
N LEU A 114 -5.66 6.02 -10.68
CA LEU A 114 -5.97 6.17 -9.25
C LEU A 114 -7.23 6.99 -9.01
N GLY A 115 -7.50 8.01 -9.86
CA GLY A 115 -8.71 8.83 -9.74
C GLY A 115 -9.99 8.01 -9.92
N LEU A 116 -10.02 7.09 -10.88
CA LEU A 116 -11.16 6.18 -11.08
C LEU A 116 -11.37 5.27 -9.86
N ALA A 117 -10.29 4.66 -9.34
CA ALA A 117 -10.37 3.82 -8.14
C ALA A 117 -10.88 4.60 -6.92
N LEU A 118 -10.42 5.84 -6.74
CA LEU A 118 -10.88 6.72 -5.66
C LEU A 118 -12.35 7.14 -5.81
N ARG A 119 -12.84 7.41 -7.03
CA ARG A 119 -14.28 7.65 -7.27
C ARG A 119 -15.14 6.46 -6.87
N LYS A 120 -14.70 5.24 -7.25
CA LYS A 120 -15.39 4.00 -6.86
C LYS A 120 -15.37 3.82 -5.34
N ALA A 121 -14.22 4.07 -4.70
CA ALA A 121 -14.11 4.03 -3.24
C ALA A 121 -15.06 5.03 -2.57
N HIS A 122 -15.13 6.27 -3.09
CA HIS A 122 -16.06 7.28 -2.56
C HIS A 122 -17.52 6.83 -2.69
N LYS A 123 -17.90 6.21 -3.82
CA LYS A 123 -19.25 5.67 -4.01
C LYS A 123 -19.55 4.52 -3.02
N ALA A 124 -18.60 3.61 -2.82
CA ALA A 124 -18.74 2.43 -1.95
C ALA A 124 -18.80 2.77 -0.46
N LEU A 125 -18.19 3.88 -0.06
CA LEU A 125 -18.18 4.32 1.33
C LEU A 125 -19.52 4.89 1.77
N ARG A 126 -19.92 4.54 2.99
CA ARG A 126 -21.00 5.22 3.71
C ARG A 126 -20.63 6.66 4.03
N LYS A 127 -21.62 7.50 4.28
CA LYS A 127 -21.39 8.85 4.80
C LYS A 127 -20.59 8.77 6.10
N GLY A 128 -19.55 9.59 6.23
CA GLY A 128 -18.60 9.55 7.34
C GLY A 128 -17.53 8.46 7.24
N GLY A 129 -17.61 7.59 6.24
CA GLY A 129 -16.58 6.59 5.96
C GLY A 129 -15.30 7.20 5.43
N LYS A 130 -14.21 6.41 5.43
CA LYS A 130 -12.87 6.89 5.05
C LYS A 130 -12.21 6.02 3.97
N ALA A 131 -11.46 6.65 3.08
CA ALA A 131 -10.43 6.00 2.29
C ALA A 131 -9.09 6.11 3.04
N VAL A 132 -8.35 5.02 3.11
CA VAL A 132 -6.99 4.96 3.65
C VAL A 132 -6.06 4.62 2.50
N VAL A 133 -5.24 5.57 2.07
CA VAL A 133 -4.31 5.45 0.93
C VAL A 133 -2.90 5.46 1.46
N ILE A 134 -2.21 4.32 1.39
CA ILE A 134 -0.85 4.14 1.90
C ILE A 134 0.07 3.75 0.76
N ASP A 135 1.19 4.44 0.63
CA ASP A 135 2.15 4.22 -0.44
C ASP A 135 3.50 4.88 -0.13
N VAL A 136 4.53 4.48 -0.87
CA VAL A 136 5.82 5.17 -0.90
C VAL A 136 5.66 6.48 -1.68
N PRO A 137 5.88 7.66 -1.07
CA PRO A 137 5.88 8.92 -1.81
C PRO A 137 7.09 9.02 -2.75
N LYS A 138 6.85 9.54 -3.96
CA LYS A 138 7.93 9.78 -4.94
C LYS A 138 9.08 10.63 -4.38
N GLU A 139 8.75 11.60 -3.54
CA GLU A 139 9.68 12.56 -2.92
C GLU A 139 10.40 12.01 -1.68
N SER A 140 9.99 10.85 -1.16
CA SER A 140 10.61 10.23 0.01
C SER A 140 11.97 9.60 -0.29
N PRO A 141 12.80 9.31 0.75
CA PRO A 141 14.06 8.60 0.54
C PRO A 141 13.93 7.28 -0.24
N TYR A 142 12.96 6.43 0.09
CA TYR A 142 12.69 5.21 -0.69
C TYR A 142 12.21 5.53 -2.11
N GLY A 143 11.33 6.53 -2.28
CA GLY A 143 10.85 6.95 -3.59
C GLY A 143 11.97 7.43 -4.49
N LEU A 144 12.92 8.20 -3.96
CA LEU A 144 14.10 8.66 -4.69
C LEU A 144 15.02 7.51 -5.11
N ILE A 145 15.29 6.56 -4.20
CA ILE A 145 16.14 5.38 -4.48
C ILE A 145 15.48 4.46 -5.48
N TYR A 146 14.15 4.22 -5.38
CA TYR A 146 13.41 3.44 -6.36
C TYR A 146 13.44 4.06 -7.75
N ASN A 147 13.22 5.37 -7.84
CA ASN A 147 13.33 6.09 -9.12
C ASN A 147 14.76 6.07 -9.70
N LEU A 148 15.80 6.13 -8.84
CA LEU A 148 17.17 5.98 -9.28
C LEU A 148 17.44 4.56 -9.80
N ALA A 149 17.01 3.53 -9.07
CA ALA A 149 17.13 2.13 -9.49
C ALA A 149 16.44 1.87 -10.83
N LEU A 150 15.25 2.48 -11.04
CA LEU A 150 14.55 2.47 -12.34
C LEU A 150 15.38 3.11 -13.44
N ALA A 151 15.94 4.28 -13.19
CA ALA A 151 16.71 5.03 -14.18
C ALA A 151 17.98 4.29 -14.63
N VAL A 152 18.63 3.56 -13.70
CA VAL A 152 19.85 2.78 -14.02
C VAL A 152 19.57 1.31 -14.34
N GLY A 153 18.34 0.83 -14.10
CA GLY A 153 17.85 -0.49 -14.48
C GLY A 153 18.27 -1.65 -13.57
N THR A 154 18.97 -1.38 -12.47
CA THR A 154 19.50 -2.39 -11.54
C THR A 154 19.73 -1.81 -10.15
N TRP A 155 19.73 -2.70 -9.13
CA TRP A 155 20.20 -2.36 -7.79
C TRP A 155 21.74 -2.37 -7.65
N ASP A 156 22.44 -2.99 -8.57
CA ASP A 156 23.90 -3.17 -8.54
C ASP A 156 24.64 -2.07 -9.31
N HIS A 157 24.24 -0.81 -9.08
CA HIS A 157 24.87 0.35 -9.69
C HIS A 157 25.64 1.15 -8.64
N PRO A 158 26.86 1.69 -8.95
CA PRO A 158 27.67 2.45 -7.99
C PRO A 158 26.94 3.60 -7.32
N LEU A 159 26.01 4.29 -7.98
CA LEU A 159 25.20 5.36 -7.39
C LEU A 159 24.25 4.90 -6.28
N LEU A 160 23.98 3.60 -6.17
CA LEU A 160 23.12 3.00 -5.14
C LEU A 160 23.93 2.36 -4.02
N GLU A 161 25.24 2.27 -4.16
CA GLU A 161 26.11 1.70 -3.15
C GLU A 161 26.04 2.52 -1.85
N GLY A 162 25.80 1.84 -0.72
CA GLY A 162 25.71 2.47 0.61
C GLY A 162 24.44 3.23 0.90
N CYS A 163 23.50 3.41 -0.08
CA CYS A 163 22.22 4.07 0.14
C CYS A 163 21.00 3.18 -0.14
N LYS A 164 21.14 2.11 -0.91
CA LYS A 164 20.06 1.15 -1.13
C LYS A 164 19.75 0.35 0.14
N PRO A 165 18.53 -0.17 0.33
CA PRO A 165 18.23 -1.13 1.38
C PRO A 165 19.21 -2.30 1.36
N LYS A 166 19.47 -2.90 2.53
CA LYS A 166 20.35 -4.07 2.65
C LYS A 166 19.84 -5.22 1.76
N ASP A 167 18.54 -5.42 1.78
CA ASP A 167 17.82 -6.38 0.96
C ASP A 167 16.77 -5.62 0.14
N PRO A 168 17.12 -5.13 -1.06
CA PRO A 168 16.21 -4.28 -1.82
C PRO A 168 15.04 -5.07 -2.41
N TYR A 169 13.89 -4.43 -2.45
CA TYR A 169 12.68 -4.96 -3.08
C TYR A 169 12.95 -5.39 -4.54
N PRO A 170 12.38 -6.51 -5.02
CA PRO A 170 12.65 -7.02 -6.36
C PRO A 170 12.52 -5.97 -7.45
N ILE A 171 13.57 -5.75 -8.23
CA ILE A 171 13.63 -4.69 -9.25
C ILE A 171 12.51 -4.82 -10.29
N GLU A 172 12.07 -6.04 -10.59
CA GLU A 172 11.00 -6.29 -11.54
C GLU A 172 9.65 -5.76 -11.04
N LEU A 173 9.41 -5.76 -9.72
CA LEU A 173 8.24 -5.16 -9.11
C LEU A 173 8.36 -3.63 -9.08
N VAL A 174 9.56 -3.11 -8.79
CA VAL A 174 9.84 -1.66 -8.84
C VAL A 174 9.58 -1.09 -10.23
N LYS A 175 9.92 -1.82 -11.30
CA LYS A 175 9.70 -1.43 -12.71
C LYS A 175 8.22 -1.26 -13.08
N GLN A 176 7.30 -1.84 -12.33
CA GLN A 176 5.85 -1.71 -12.58
C GLN A 176 5.24 -0.47 -11.93
N ALA A 177 5.95 0.16 -11.00
CA ALA A 177 5.41 1.24 -10.19
C ALA A 177 5.48 2.61 -10.89
N ALA A 178 4.41 3.39 -10.75
CA ALA A 178 4.34 4.80 -11.12
C ALA A 178 4.18 5.64 -9.83
N TRP A 179 5.30 5.95 -9.20
CA TRP A 179 5.34 6.66 -7.93
C TRP A 179 4.75 8.07 -8.05
N ARG A 180 3.82 8.38 -7.15
CA ARG A 180 3.17 9.71 -7.04
C ARG A 180 3.64 10.40 -5.77
N THR A 181 3.70 11.72 -5.80
CA THR A 181 3.97 12.52 -4.60
C THR A 181 2.77 12.48 -3.65
N THR A 182 3.00 12.78 -2.37
CA THR A 182 1.93 12.93 -1.38
C THR A 182 0.95 14.03 -1.80
N ALA A 183 1.45 15.11 -2.41
CA ALA A 183 0.63 16.21 -2.92
C ALA A 183 -0.30 15.75 -4.07
N GLU A 184 0.22 14.96 -5.02
CA GLU A 184 -0.58 14.40 -6.13
C GLU A 184 -1.67 13.45 -5.61
N LYS A 185 -1.34 12.55 -4.64
CA LYS A 185 -2.33 11.66 -4.01
C LYS A 185 -3.40 12.44 -3.24
N SER A 186 -2.99 13.45 -2.50
CA SER A 186 -3.91 14.34 -1.76
C SER A 186 -4.83 15.12 -2.69
N LYS A 187 -4.31 15.59 -3.82
CA LYS A 187 -5.11 16.25 -4.86
C LYS A 187 -6.12 15.27 -5.47
N ALA A 188 -5.69 14.07 -5.83
CA ALA A 188 -6.57 13.05 -6.38
C ALA A 188 -7.72 12.71 -5.43
N LEU A 189 -7.47 12.59 -4.12
CA LEU A 189 -8.51 12.40 -3.10
C LEU A 189 -9.51 13.56 -3.10
N LYS A 190 -9.03 14.80 -3.03
CA LYS A 190 -9.90 16.00 -3.02
C LYS A 190 -10.73 16.12 -4.31
N ASP A 191 -10.13 15.90 -5.47
CA ASP A 191 -10.81 15.94 -6.77
C ASP A 191 -11.93 14.89 -6.89
N ASN A 192 -11.87 13.82 -6.09
CA ASN A 192 -12.85 12.73 -6.05
C ASN A 192 -13.77 12.77 -4.81
N GLY A 193 -13.95 13.95 -4.19
CA GLY A 193 -14.98 14.20 -3.18
C GLY A 193 -14.57 13.95 -1.74
N PHE A 194 -13.32 13.57 -1.48
CA PHE A 194 -12.83 13.41 -0.11
C PHE A 194 -12.40 14.72 0.54
N SER A 195 -12.53 14.79 1.85
CA SER A 195 -12.16 15.95 2.69
C SER A 195 -11.40 15.49 3.95
N ASP A 196 -11.03 16.46 4.79
CA ASP A 196 -10.45 16.22 6.12
C ASP A 196 -9.30 15.19 6.10
N LEU A 197 -8.27 15.48 5.30
CA LEU A 197 -7.12 14.60 5.12
C LEU A 197 -6.23 14.61 6.38
N ILE A 198 -6.03 13.42 6.95
CA ILE A 198 -5.12 13.17 8.08
C ILE A 198 -3.96 12.33 7.58
N TYR A 199 -2.74 12.70 7.95
CA TYR A 199 -1.53 12.05 7.49
C TYR A 199 -0.80 11.37 8.63
N LYS A 200 -0.31 10.15 8.37
CA LYS A 200 0.63 9.42 9.22
C LYS A 200 1.75 8.88 8.37
N GLN A 201 2.91 8.70 8.97
CA GLN A 201 4.11 8.25 8.27
C GLN A 201 4.94 7.31 9.13
N THR A 202 5.72 6.48 8.47
CA THR A 202 6.71 5.59 9.06
C THR A 202 7.87 5.35 8.09
N LEU A 203 8.80 4.46 8.39
CA LEU A 203 10.05 4.29 7.65
C LEU A 203 10.80 5.63 7.56
N THR A 204 11.07 6.20 8.73
CA THR A 204 11.76 7.50 8.88
C THR A 204 13.27 7.36 8.94
N LEU A 205 13.77 6.15 9.16
CA LEU A 205 15.19 5.82 9.06
C LEU A 205 15.65 5.87 7.60
N ASP A 206 16.94 6.12 7.41
CA ASP A 206 17.58 5.96 6.10
C ASP A 206 17.25 4.55 5.54
N PRO A 207 16.90 4.41 4.25
CA PRO A 207 16.57 3.13 3.65
C PRO A 207 17.59 2.03 3.87
N HIS A 208 18.89 2.38 3.91
CA HIS A 208 19.97 1.44 4.19
C HIS A 208 19.89 0.82 5.59
N TYR A 209 19.26 1.51 6.55
CA TYR A 209 19.16 1.09 7.95
C TYR A 209 17.73 0.72 8.39
N SER A 210 16.73 0.80 7.51
CA SER A 210 15.32 0.58 7.84
C SER A 210 15.01 -0.81 8.44
N TYR A 211 15.84 -1.81 8.15
CA TYR A 211 15.72 -3.16 8.70
C TYR A 211 16.21 -3.28 10.15
N THR A 212 16.90 -2.27 10.69
CA THR A 212 17.58 -2.37 12.00
C THR A 212 16.65 -2.23 13.20
N ALA A 213 15.52 -1.57 13.04
CA ALA A 213 14.55 -1.34 14.11
C ALA A 213 13.12 -1.30 13.58
N VAL A 214 12.18 -1.61 14.47
CA VAL A 214 10.76 -1.37 14.23
C VAL A 214 10.43 0.07 14.62
N GLU A 215 9.69 0.78 13.76
CA GLU A 215 9.24 2.15 13.99
C GLU A 215 7.75 2.20 14.28
N ASP A 216 7.35 3.05 15.22
CA ASP A 216 5.94 3.41 15.40
C ASP A 216 5.55 4.53 14.44
N PRO A 217 4.28 4.55 13.95
CA PRO A 217 3.82 5.61 13.09
C PRO A 217 3.75 6.95 13.82
N ILE A 218 4.11 8.02 13.12
CA ILE A 218 4.03 9.40 13.60
C ILE A 218 3.13 10.24 12.69
N GLU A 219 2.64 11.36 13.20
CA GLU A 219 1.84 12.32 12.43
C GLU A 219 2.66 13.00 11.32
N GLY A 220 1.98 13.39 10.22
CA GLY A 220 2.59 14.12 9.11
C GLY A 220 3.03 13.23 7.95
N TYR A 221 3.81 13.82 7.03
CA TYR A 221 4.31 13.17 5.81
C TYR A 221 5.63 13.78 5.32
N ASP A 222 6.37 14.44 6.20
CA ASP A 222 7.51 15.29 5.86
C ASP A 222 8.86 14.57 5.90
N ARG A 223 8.91 13.31 6.36
CA ARG A 223 10.15 12.55 6.54
C ARG A 223 10.05 11.05 6.29
N GLY A 224 8.83 10.48 6.38
CA GLY A 224 8.62 9.04 6.25
C GLY A 224 8.64 8.58 4.79
N SER A 225 9.11 7.36 4.59
CA SER A 225 9.12 6.72 3.28
C SER A 225 7.88 5.84 3.02
N TYR A 226 7.03 5.65 4.00
CA TYR A 226 5.71 5.02 3.86
C TYR A 226 4.68 5.91 4.52
N VAL A 227 3.79 6.48 3.70
CA VAL A 227 2.86 7.55 4.12
C VAL A 227 1.43 7.12 3.88
N ALA A 228 0.61 7.26 4.92
CA ALA A 228 -0.82 7.06 4.92
C ALA A 228 -1.56 8.40 4.83
N ILE A 229 -2.58 8.44 4.00
CA ILE A 229 -3.56 9.53 3.91
C ILE A 229 -4.92 8.94 4.25
N CYS A 230 -5.49 9.31 5.40
CA CYS A 230 -6.87 9.02 5.76
C CYS A 230 -7.75 10.18 5.30
N ALA A 231 -8.68 9.95 4.40
CA ALA A 231 -9.53 10.96 3.79
C ALA A 231 -11.02 10.57 3.91
N PHE A 232 -11.89 11.49 4.27
CA PHE A 232 -13.27 11.19 4.69
C PHE A 232 -14.30 11.60 3.63
N LYS A 233 -15.36 10.77 3.47
CA LYS A 233 -16.58 11.08 2.74
C LYS A 233 -17.55 11.83 3.66
N LYS A 234 -17.95 13.05 3.28
CA LYS A 234 -18.96 13.87 4.01
C LYS A 234 -20.40 13.50 3.68
#